data_5dbc7cc264dd5f77faff1754b931266c
#
_entry.id   5dbc7cc264dd5f77faff1754b931266c
#
_cell.length_a   1.000
_cell.length_b   1.000
_cell.length_c   1.000
_cell.angle_alpha   90.00
_cell.angle_beta   90.00
_cell.angle_gamma   90.00
#
_symmetry.space_group_name_H-M   'P 1'
#
loop_
_entity.id
_entity.type
_entity.pdbx_description
1 polymer ?
#
loop_
_entity_poly.entity_id
_entity_poly.type
_entity_poly.pdbx_seq_one_letter_code
_entity_poly.pdbx_strand_id
1 'polypeptide(L)'
;FDTISEAELKVFEETFTKLIKISLWNTQGTQFLSKNPPHTGRVKELVKMFPNAKFIYLMRNPYTVFESTRSFFTNTIQPLKLQDITPAELENNILSIYAKLYHKYEADKQFIPEGNLMEVKFEDFEADAMGMTENIYHALDIPGFAEARGSIEKYVGGKKGYKKNKYKYDDRTVQLVQDHWDFALK
;
A
#
# COMPACT_ATOMS: atom_id res chain seq x y z
N PHE A 1 -14.39 0.53 -7.52
CA PHE A 1 -15.30 1.70 -7.48
C PHE A 1 -15.99 1.97 -8.82
N ASP A 2 -15.47 1.48 -9.94
CA ASP A 2 -16.06 1.71 -11.27
C ASP A 2 -17.46 1.05 -11.45
N THR A 3 -17.87 0.20 -10.53
CA THR A 3 -19.12 -0.56 -10.58
C THR A 3 -20.12 -0.20 -9.47
N ILE A 4 -19.77 0.71 -8.57
CA ILE A 4 -20.69 1.16 -7.50
C ILE A 4 -21.52 2.33 -7.97
N SER A 5 -22.75 2.45 -7.46
CA SER A 5 -23.64 3.57 -7.72
C SER A 5 -23.15 4.85 -7.03
N GLU A 6 -23.65 6.01 -7.48
CA GLU A 6 -23.36 7.29 -6.82
C GLU A 6 -23.82 7.30 -5.34
N ALA A 7 -24.93 6.64 -5.03
CA ALA A 7 -25.41 6.52 -3.67
C ALA A 7 -24.44 5.71 -2.77
N GLU A 8 -23.91 4.60 -3.27
CA GLU A 8 -22.91 3.79 -2.57
C GLU A 8 -21.59 4.54 -2.41
N LEU A 9 -21.17 5.29 -3.44
CA LEU A 9 -19.98 6.13 -3.36
C LEU A 9 -20.14 7.20 -2.28
N LYS A 10 -21.31 7.85 -2.20
CA LYS A 10 -21.60 8.83 -1.15
C LYS A 10 -21.54 8.22 0.25
N VAL A 11 -22.11 7.04 0.44
CA VAL A 11 -22.02 6.32 1.72
C VAL A 11 -20.57 6.02 2.09
N PHE A 12 -19.76 5.61 1.11
CA PHE A 12 -18.32 5.42 1.35
C PHE A 12 -17.63 6.72 1.77
N GLU A 13 -17.83 7.81 1.03
CA GLU A 13 -17.23 9.12 1.30
C GLU A 13 -17.58 9.62 2.71
N GLU A 14 -18.85 9.57 3.09
CA GLU A 14 -19.32 9.98 4.42
C GLU A 14 -18.76 9.10 5.54
N THR A 15 -18.80 7.78 5.34
CA THR A 15 -18.31 6.81 6.35
C THR A 15 -16.80 6.92 6.54
N PHE A 16 -16.05 6.99 5.45
CA PHE A 16 -14.59 7.08 5.52
C PHE A 16 -14.15 8.41 6.17
N THR A 17 -14.80 9.53 5.80
CA THR A 17 -14.56 10.83 6.43
C THR A 17 -14.87 10.79 7.93
N LYS A 18 -15.96 10.13 8.34
CA LYS A 18 -16.32 9.95 9.74
C LYS A 18 -15.27 9.14 10.51
N LEU A 19 -14.78 8.06 9.93
CA LEU A 19 -13.72 7.23 10.53
C LEU A 19 -12.43 8.01 10.75
N ILE A 20 -12.02 8.83 9.78
CA ILE A 20 -10.85 9.71 9.92
C ILE A 20 -11.05 10.70 11.06
N LYS A 21 -12.20 11.36 11.11
CA LYS A 21 -12.52 12.32 12.19
C LYS A 21 -12.50 11.67 13.58
N ILE A 22 -13.07 10.46 13.70
CA ILE A 22 -13.07 9.71 14.97
C ILE A 22 -11.64 9.34 15.35
N SER A 23 -10.81 8.89 14.40
CA SER A 23 -9.41 8.54 14.63
C SER A 23 -8.62 9.76 15.14
N LEU A 24 -8.73 10.89 14.46
CA LEU A 24 -8.08 12.15 14.87
C LEU A 24 -8.55 12.61 16.24
N TRP A 25 -9.85 12.54 16.51
CA TRP A 25 -10.41 12.88 17.82
C TRP A 25 -9.84 12.02 18.94
N ASN A 26 -9.83 10.69 18.75
CA ASN A 26 -9.36 9.76 19.77
C ASN A 26 -7.84 9.87 20.04
N THR A 27 -7.06 10.23 19.03
CA THR A 27 -5.60 10.37 19.16
C THR A 27 -5.16 11.79 19.46
N GLN A 28 -6.08 12.77 19.48
CA GLN A 28 -5.80 14.21 19.51
C GLN A 28 -4.80 14.61 18.38
N GLY A 29 -4.82 13.87 17.28
CA GLY A 29 -3.95 14.07 16.14
C GLY A 29 -4.46 15.19 15.23
N THR A 30 -3.54 15.86 14.55
CA THR A 30 -3.84 16.89 13.54
C THR A 30 -3.67 16.38 12.12
N GLN A 31 -3.05 15.22 11.94
CA GLN A 31 -2.79 14.61 10.65
C GLN A 31 -3.15 13.12 10.69
N PHE A 32 -3.76 12.63 9.62
CA PHE A 32 -4.13 11.22 9.47
C PHE A 32 -3.21 10.54 8.47
N LEU A 33 -2.55 9.49 8.89
CA LEU A 33 -1.75 8.61 8.01
C LEU A 33 -2.50 7.28 7.81
N SER A 34 -2.84 6.96 6.58
CA SER A 34 -3.47 5.70 6.22
C SER A 34 -2.49 4.75 5.54
N LYS A 35 -2.33 3.54 6.09
CA LYS A 35 -1.67 2.43 5.39
C LYS A 35 -2.71 1.37 5.08
N ASN A 36 -3.23 1.39 3.85
CA ASN A 36 -4.29 0.49 3.42
C ASN A 36 -4.08 0.08 1.95
N PRO A 37 -3.61 -1.15 1.66
CA PRO A 37 -3.36 -1.61 0.29
C PRO A 37 -4.54 -1.42 -0.69
N PRO A 38 -5.82 -1.61 -0.31
CA PRO A 38 -6.95 -1.29 -1.16
C PRO A 38 -7.04 0.16 -1.65
N HIS A 39 -6.36 1.12 -1.00
CA HIS A 39 -6.32 2.51 -1.48
C HIS A 39 -5.64 2.66 -2.83
N THR A 40 -4.76 1.72 -3.20
CA THR A 40 -4.17 1.65 -4.54
C THR A 40 -5.21 1.63 -5.66
N GLY A 41 -6.34 0.99 -5.44
CA GLY A 41 -7.44 0.90 -6.43
C GLY A 41 -8.51 1.99 -6.30
N ARG A 42 -8.28 3.07 -5.52
CA ARG A 42 -9.26 4.15 -5.33
C ARG A 42 -8.59 5.53 -5.20
N VAL A 43 -7.49 5.71 -5.87
CA VAL A 43 -6.70 6.96 -5.84
C VAL A 43 -7.53 8.14 -6.31
N LYS A 44 -8.27 7.99 -7.41
CA LYS A 44 -9.13 9.03 -7.97
C LYS A 44 -10.18 9.52 -6.97
N GLU A 45 -10.84 8.60 -6.26
CA GLU A 45 -11.83 8.92 -5.25
C GLU A 45 -11.19 9.61 -4.04
N LEU A 46 -10.02 9.14 -3.62
CA LEU A 46 -9.29 9.76 -2.51
C LEU A 46 -8.82 11.17 -2.84
N VAL A 47 -8.35 11.42 -4.05
CA VAL A 47 -8.00 12.77 -4.52
C VAL A 47 -9.22 13.69 -4.52
N LYS A 48 -10.38 13.19 -4.99
CA LYS A 48 -11.62 13.95 -4.97
C LYS A 48 -12.05 14.31 -3.54
N MET A 49 -11.94 13.38 -2.60
CA MET A 49 -12.30 13.59 -1.19
C MET A 49 -11.28 14.48 -0.46
N PHE A 50 -10.00 14.35 -0.77
CA PHE A 50 -8.89 14.99 -0.08
C PHE A 50 -7.88 15.56 -1.09
N PRO A 51 -8.17 16.71 -1.73
CA PRO A 51 -7.32 17.26 -2.79
C PRO A 51 -5.88 17.58 -2.37
N ASN A 52 -5.66 17.81 -1.07
CA ASN A 52 -4.33 18.12 -0.51
C ASN A 52 -3.63 16.86 0.06
N ALA A 53 -4.21 15.67 -0.09
CA ALA A 53 -3.58 14.45 0.40
C ALA A 53 -2.26 14.18 -0.32
N LYS A 54 -1.29 13.69 0.46
CA LYS A 54 -0.01 13.21 -0.06
C LYS A 54 -0.08 11.70 -0.23
N PHE A 55 0.48 11.21 -1.33
CA PHE A 55 0.46 9.80 -1.70
C PHE A 55 1.89 9.25 -1.73
N ILE A 56 2.10 8.15 -1.03
CA ILE A 56 3.34 7.40 -1.08
C ILE A 56 2.99 6.02 -1.64
N TYR A 57 3.42 5.75 -2.86
CA TYR A 57 3.23 4.45 -3.49
C TYR A 57 4.48 3.60 -3.31
N LEU A 58 4.37 2.56 -2.48
CA LEU A 58 5.48 1.70 -2.14
C LEU A 58 5.49 0.48 -3.07
N MET A 59 6.44 0.45 -3.99
CA MET A 59 6.70 -0.67 -4.89
C MET A 59 7.61 -1.70 -4.23
N ARG A 60 7.44 -2.95 -4.58
CA ARG A 60 8.29 -4.04 -4.09
C ARG A 60 8.46 -5.11 -5.17
N ASN A 61 9.55 -5.86 -5.10
CA ASN A 61 9.80 -7.00 -5.98
C ASN A 61 8.55 -7.89 -6.12
N PRO A 62 7.99 -8.07 -7.34
CA PRO A 62 6.72 -8.78 -7.57
C PRO A 62 6.72 -10.23 -7.08
N TYR A 63 7.83 -10.94 -7.22
CA TYR A 63 7.97 -12.31 -6.72
C TYR A 63 7.79 -12.37 -5.20
N THR A 64 8.42 -11.40 -4.50
CA THR A 64 8.26 -11.26 -3.04
C THR A 64 6.83 -10.91 -2.67
N VAL A 65 6.17 -10.04 -3.43
CA VAL A 65 4.76 -9.66 -3.21
C VAL A 65 3.86 -10.87 -3.35
N PHE A 66 4.04 -11.65 -4.41
CA PHE A 66 3.23 -12.86 -4.65
C PHE A 66 3.37 -13.86 -3.50
N GLU A 67 4.60 -14.24 -3.15
CA GLU A 67 4.86 -15.22 -2.09
C GLU A 67 4.40 -14.73 -0.71
N SER A 68 4.64 -13.46 -0.40
CA SER A 68 4.19 -12.87 0.86
C SER A 68 2.67 -12.86 0.97
N THR A 69 1.98 -12.54 -0.11
CA THR A 69 0.52 -12.50 -0.16
C THR A 69 -0.06 -13.92 -0.05
N ARG A 70 0.50 -14.88 -0.78
CA ARG A 70 0.12 -16.29 -0.69
C ARG A 70 0.29 -16.82 0.73
N SER A 71 1.44 -16.58 1.34
CA SER A 71 1.72 -16.97 2.72
C SER A 71 0.77 -16.31 3.72
N PHE A 72 0.46 -15.04 3.55
CA PHE A 72 -0.48 -14.32 4.40
C PHE A 72 -1.88 -14.94 4.36
N PHE A 73 -2.43 -15.18 3.19
CA PHE A 73 -3.77 -15.79 3.06
C PHE A 73 -3.80 -17.24 3.54
N THR A 74 -2.73 -18.00 3.29
CA THR A 74 -2.66 -19.41 3.70
C THR A 74 -2.48 -19.57 5.20
N ASN A 75 -1.65 -18.75 5.84
CA ASN A 75 -1.21 -18.97 7.22
C ASN A 75 -1.89 -18.02 8.23
N THR A 76 -2.17 -16.78 7.84
CA THR A 76 -2.64 -15.75 8.77
C THR A 76 -4.16 -15.58 8.71
N ILE A 77 -4.73 -15.58 7.50
CA ILE A 77 -6.18 -15.37 7.30
C ILE A 77 -6.99 -16.67 7.38
N GLN A 78 -6.32 -17.82 7.35
CA GLN A 78 -6.99 -19.13 7.43
C GLN A 78 -8.10 -19.22 8.51
N PRO A 79 -7.90 -18.77 9.76
CA PRO A 79 -8.94 -18.84 10.78
C PRO A 79 -10.15 -17.92 10.54
N LEU A 80 -10.03 -16.97 9.63
CA LEU A 80 -11.04 -15.94 9.34
C LEU A 80 -11.85 -16.24 8.08
N LYS A 81 -11.50 -17.27 7.33
CA LYS A 81 -12.21 -17.60 6.09
C LYS A 81 -13.62 -18.12 6.37
N LEU A 82 -14.57 -17.63 5.59
CA LEU A 82 -15.98 -18.01 5.67
C LEU A 82 -16.35 -19.13 4.68
N GLN A 83 -15.46 -19.43 3.75
CA GLN A 83 -15.63 -20.47 2.74
C GLN A 83 -14.29 -21.08 2.35
N ASP A 84 -14.31 -22.31 1.88
CA ASP A 84 -13.13 -22.97 1.35
C ASP A 84 -12.84 -22.51 -0.07
N ILE A 85 -11.56 -22.24 -0.34
CA ILE A 85 -11.03 -22.00 -1.68
C ILE A 85 -9.84 -22.91 -1.90
N THR A 86 -9.67 -23.39 -3.11
CA THR A 86 -8.51 -24.19 -3.49
C THR A 86 -7.24 -23.35 -3.58
N PRO A 87 -6.04 -23.95 -3.45
CA PRO A 87 -4.79 -23.22 -3.66
C PRO A 87 -4.71 -22.54 -5.04
N ALA A 88 -5.24 -23.16 -6.10
CA ALA A 88 -5.27 -22.59 -7.43
C ALA A 88 -6.18 -21.35 -7.53
N GLU A 89 -7.35 -21.40 -6.92
CA GLU A 89 -8.24 -20.23 -6.84
C GLU A 89 -7.61 -19.09 -6.05
N LEU A 90 -6.90 -19.38 -4.95
CA LEU A 90 -6.18 -18.38 -4.19
C LEU A 90 -5.10 -17.71 -5.05
N GLU A 91 -4.27 -18.48 -5.74
CA GLU A 91 -3.22 -17.95 -6.62
C GLU A 91 -3.82 -17.08 -7.73
N ASN A 92 -4.86 -17.55 -8.41
CA ASN A 92 -5.55 -16.78 -9.45
C ASN A 92 -6.15 -15.46 -8.91
N ASN A 93 -6.71 -15.49 -7.71
CA ASN A 93 -7.23 -14.29 -7.06
C ASN A 93 -6.10 -13.29 -6.74
N ILE A 94 -4.97 -13.75 -6.21
CA ILE A 94 -3.81 -12.91 -5.94
C ILE A 94 -3.31 -12.24 -7.21
N LEU A 95 -3.13 -13.02 -8.27
CA LEU A 95 -2.64 -12.53 -9.57
C LEU A 95 -3.60 -11.49 -10.17
N SER A 96 -4.88 -11.81 -10.19
CA SER A 96 -5.93 -10.93 -10.76
C SER A 96 -6.10 -9.63 -9.97
N ILE A 97 -6.15 -9.71 -8.63
CA ILE A 97 -6.37 -8.54 -7.78
C ILE A 97 -5.17 -7.59 -7.86
N TYR A 98 -3.95 -8.11 -7.82
CA TYR A 98 -2.75 -7.28 -7.94
C TYR A 98 -2.70 -6.56 -9.30
N ALA A 99 -2.94 -7.27 -10.40
CA ALA A 99 -2.98 -6.67 -11.72
C ALA A 99 -4.05 -5.58 -11.83
N LYS A 100 -5.27 -5.82 -11.32
CA LYS A 100 -6.33 -4.82 -11.30
C LYS A 100 -5.96 -3.58 -10.48
N LEU A 101 -5.36 -3.76 -9.31
CA LEU A 101 -4.93 -2.64 -8.47
C LEU A 101 -3.82 -1.84 -9.13
N TYR A 102 -2.82 -2.51 -9.73
CA TYR A 102 -1.73 -1.86 -10.43
C TYR A 102 -2.22 -1.04 -11.63
N HIS A 103 -3.00 -1.64 -12.53
CA HIS A 103 -3.53 -0.93 -13.69
C HIS A 103 -4.46 0.21 -13.30
N LYS A 104 -5.26 0.03 -12.26
CA LYS A 104 -6.11 1.12 -11.75
C LYS A 104 -5.27 2.27 -11.19
N TYR A 105 -4.21 1.96 -10.44
CA TYR A 105 -3.27 2.96 -9.95
C TYR A 105 -2.59 3.72 -11.10
N GLU A 106 -2.05 3.01 -12.10
CA GLU A 106 -1.41 3.62 -13.27
C GLU A 106 -2.37 4.54 -14.04
N ALA A 107 -3.64 4.16 -14.15
CA ALA A 107 -4.66 4.99 -14.77
C ALA A 107 -5.05 6.21 -13.92
N ASP A 108 -5.06 6.06 -12.59
CA ASP A 108 -5.59 7.09 -11.69
C ASP A 108 -4.52 8.05 -11.15
N LYS A 109 -3.22 7.66 -11.15
CA LYS A 109 -2.16 8.52 -10.59
C LYS A 109 -2.05 9.89 -11.27
N GLN A 110 -2.51 10.02 -12.51
CA GLN A 110 -2.57 11.29 -13.22
C GLN A 110 -3.51 12.33 -12.58
N PHE A 111 -4.46 11.90 -11.73
CA PHE A 111 -5.35 12.80 -11.00
C PHE A 111 -4.72 13.36 -9.73
N ILE A 112 -3.57 12.81 -9.29
CA ILE A 112 -2.86 13.32 -8.11
C ILE A 112 -2.18 14.65 -8.52
N PRO A 113 -2.41 15.74 -7.75
CA PRO A 113 -1.75 17.00 -8.03
C PRO A 113 -0.22 16.86 -8.03
N GLU A 114 0.44 17.64 -8.87
CA GLU A 114 1.90 17.70 -8.92
C GLU A 114 2.49 18.00 -7.52
N GLY A 115 3.57 17.30 -7.15
CA GLY A 115 4.18 17.40 -5.82
C GLY A 115 3.43 16.66 -4.70
N ASN A 116 2.34 15.92 -5.02
CA ASN A 116 1.59 15.15 -4.02
C ASN A 116 1.78 13.63 -4.13
N LEU A 117 2.62 13.15 -5.06
CA LEU A 117 2.93 11.72 -5.21
C LEU A 117 4.43 11.49 -5.11
N MET A 118 4.80 10.48 -4.34
CA MET A 118 6.15 9.90 -4.36
C MET A 118 6.06 8.38 -4.53
N GLU A 119 6.68 7.86 -5.58
CA GLU A 119 6.84 6.44 -5.81
C GLU A 119 8.18 5.98 -5.22
N VAL A 120 8.15 4.97 -4.35
CA VAL A 120 9.30 4.50 -3.57
C VAL A 120 9.48 3.01 -3.76
N LYS A 121 10.69 2.57 -4.09
CA LYS A 121 11.04 1.15 -4.05
C LYS A 121 11.30 0.73 -2.60
N PHE A 122 10.66 -0.34 -2.17
CA PHE A 122 10.83 -0.86 -0.81
C PHE A 122 12.29 -1.23 -0.52
N GLU A 123 12.98 -1.73 -1.50
CA GLU A 123 14.38 -2.13 -1.41
C GLU A 123 15.30 -0.92 -1.10
N ASP A 124 15.05 0.23 -1.73
CA ASP A 124 15.77 1.47 -1.47
C ASP A 124 15.42 2.02 -0.07
N PHE A 125 14.13 1.98 0.30
CA PHE A 125 13.68 2.34 1.64
C PHE A 125 14.32 1.45 2.72
N GLU A 126 14.43 0.15 2.46
CA GLU A 126 15.07 -0.80 3.40
C GLU A 126 16.57 -0.56 3.55
N ALA A 127 17.26 -0.18 2.47
CA ALA A 127 18.69 0.10 2.48
C ALA A 127 19.02 1.35 3.32
N ASP A 128 18.20 2.39 3.25
CA ASP A 128 18.34 3.62 4.03
C ASP A 128 16.96 4.16 4.45
N ALA A 129 16.41 3.59 5.50
CA ALA A 129 15.09 3.99 6.00
C ALA A 129 15.05 5.44 6.50
N MET A 130 16.13 5.94 7.09
CA MET A 130 16.16 7.31 7.60
C MET A 130 16.26 8.33 6.46
N GLY A 131 17.23 8.17 5.58
CA GLY A 131 17.39 9.08 4.43
C GLY A 131 16.17 9.05 3.50
N MET A 132 15.59 7.88 3.28
CA MET A 132 14.36 7.79 2.48
C MET A 132 13.16 8.45 3.16
N THR A 133 13.03 8.33 4.50
CA THR A 133 11.97 9.04 5.24
C THR A 133 12.14 10.55 5.13
N GLU A 134 13.36 11.05 5.33
CA GLU A 134 13.67 12.47 5.15
C GLU A 134 13.33 12.96 3.74
N ASN A 135 13.71 12.19 2.72
CA ASN A 135 13.40 12.48 1.33
C ASN A 135 11.88 12.53 1.06
N ILE A 136 11.11 11.60 1.65
CA ILE A 136 9.64 11.62 1.56
C ILE A 136 9.06 12.91 2.13
N TYR A 137 9.51 13.33 3.32
CA TYR A 137 9.05 14.57 3.95
C TYR A 137 9.34 15.79 3.06
N HIS A 138 10.55 15.87 2.50
CA HIS A 138 10.93 16.96 1.61
C HIS A 138 10.20 16.92 0.26
N ALA A 139 10.19 15.79 -0.41
CA ALA A 139 9.58 15.67 -1.74
C ALA A 139 8.07 15.94 -1.75
N LEU A 140 7.39 15.60 -0.65
CA LEU A 140 5.95 15.81 -0.50
C LEU A 140 5.59 17.06 0.30
N ASP A 141 6.57 17.88 0.67
CA ASP A 141 6.37 19.07 1.51
C ASP A 141 5.56 18.76 2.79
N ILE A 142 5.95 17.70 3.50
CA ILE A 142 5.33 17.30 4.76
C ILE A 142 6.05 18.03 5.90
N PRO A 143 5.34 18.84 6.73
CA PRO A 143 5.98 19.56 7.81
C PRO A 143 6.34 18.65 8.99
N GLY A 144 7.26 19.11 9.85
CA GLY A 144 7.53 18.48 11.16
C GLY A 144 8.56 17.36 11.14
N PHE A 145 9.40 17.22 10.08
CA PHE A 145 10.44 16.20 10.07
C PHE A 145 11.47 16.41 11.18
N ALA A 146 11.88 17.65 11.41
CA ALA A 146 12.90 17.95 12.44
C ALA A 146 12.45 17.50 13.84
N GLU A 147 11.18 17.73 14.16
CA GLU A 147 10.57 17.33 15.43
C GLU A 147 10.37 15.81 15.52
N ALA A 148 10.02 15.17 14.40
CA ALA A 148 9.77 13.74 14.33
C ALA A 148 11.06 12.90 14.27
N ARG A 149 12.16 13.47 13.77
CA ARG A 149 13.43 12.79 13.47
C ARG A 149 13.91 11.87 14.60
N GLY A 150 14.03 12.39 15.81
CA GLY A 150 14.51 11.61 16.95
C GLY A 150 13.63 10.40 17.29
N SER A 151 12.32 10.53 17.14
CA SER A 151 11.39 9.41 17.34
C SER A 151 11.49 8.37 16.25
N ILE A 152 11.67 8.80 15.00
CA ILE A 152 11.85 7.93 13.82
C ILE A 152 13.19 7.17 13.97
N GLU A 153 14.30 7.86 14.30
CA GLU A 153 15.60 7.23 14.52
C GLU A 153 15.56 6.15 15.60
N LYS A 154 14.89 6.45 16.72
CA LYS A 154 14.68 5.47 17.80
C LYS A 154 13.91 4.25 17.33
N TYR A 155 12.85 4.45 16.55
CA TYR A 155 12.03 3.35 15.99
C TYR A 155 12.84 2.50 15.01
N VAL A 156 13.52 3.12 14.05
CA VAL A 156 14.35 2.43 13.05
C VAL A 156 15.49 1.69 13.73
N GLY A 157 16.17 2.34 14.71
CA GLY A 157 17.22 1.71 15.50
C GLY A 157 16.76 0.48 16.27
N GLY A 158 15.54 0.52 16.83
CA GLY A 158 14.93 -0.61 17.51
C GLY A 158 14.54 -1.78 16.60
N LYS A 159 14.54 -1.58 15.28
CA LYS A 159 14.29 -2.63 14.29
C LYS A 159 15.56 -3.30 13.75
N LYS A 160 16.74 -2.84 14.17
CA LYS A 160 18.00 -3.52 13.86
C LYS A 160 17.95 -4.95 14.42
N GLY A 161 18.00 -5.95 13.55
CA GLY A 161 17.87 -7.37 13.92
C GLY A 161 16.51 -8.00 13.65
N TYR A 162 15.52 -7.24 13.19
CA TYR A 162 14.27 -7.82 12.69
C TYR A 162 14.57 -8.77 11.51
N LYS A 163 14.22 -10.04 11.68
CA LYS A 163 14.37 -11.05 10.62
C LYS A 163 13.12 -11.06 9.76
N LYS A 164 13.20 -10.46 8.58
CA LYS A 164 12.15 -10.57 7.58
C LYS A 164 12.05 -12.00 7.02
N ASN A 165 10.88 -12.36 6.56
CA ASN A 165 10.70 -13.60 5.82
C ASN A 165 11.55 -13.58 4.54
N LYS A 166 12.31 -14.65 4.31
CA LYS A 166 13.04 -14.86 3.07
C LYS A 166 12.27 -15.87 2.25
N TYR A 167 11.81 -15.46 1.07
CA TYR A 167 11.12 -16.34 0.15
C TYR A 167 12.11 -16.91 -0.86
N LYS A 168 11.98 -18.21 -1.11
CA LYS A 168 12.63 -18.86 -2.24
C LYS A 168 11.57 -19.01 -3.35
N TYR A 169 11.92 -18.64 -4.54
CA TYR A 169 11.02 -18.75 -5.68
C TYR A 169 11.41 -20.01 -6.44
N ASP A 170 10.45 -20.91 -6.64
CA ASP A 170 10.62 -22.03 -7.57
C ASP A 170 10.36 -21.56 -9.02
N ASP A 171 10.77 -22.36 -9.99
CA ASP A 171 10.61 -22.02 -11.41
C ASP A 171 9.14 -21.80 -11.78
N ARG A 172 8.22 -22.53 -11.15
CA ARG A 172 6.78 -22.35 -11.35
C ARG A 172 6.33 -20.96 -10.90
N THR A 173 6.73 -20.54 -9.72
CA THR A 173 6.39 -19.19 -9.19
C THR A 173 6.99 -18.10 -10.07
N VAL A 174 8.24 -18.27 -10.52
CA VAL A 174 8.88 -17.30 -11.41
C VAL A 174 8.08 -17.17 -12.71
N GLN A 175 7.76 -18.29 -13.36
CA GLN A 175 7.00 -18.30 -14.61
C GLN A 175 5.61 -17.70 -14.41
N LEU A 176 4.91 -18.06 -13.33
CA LEU A 176 3.56 -17.57 -13.03
C LEU A 176 3.53 -16.04 -12.87
N VAL A 177 4.50 -15.47 -12.17
CA VAL A 177 4.62 -14.02 -11.99
C VAL A 177 4.99 -13.34 -13.30
N GLN A 178 5.89 -13.91 -14.09
CA GLN A 178 6.26 -13.38 -15.41
C GLN A 178 5.07 -13.34 -16.36
N ASP A 179 4.29 -14.41 -16.41
CA ASP A 179 3.14 -14.50 -17.32
C ASP A 179 2.00 -13.53 -16.98
N HIS A 180 1.86 -13.15 -15.71
CA HIS A 180 0.72 -12.36 -15.25
C HIS A 180 1.09 -10.93 -14.81
N TRP A 181 2.35 -10.67 -14.45
CA TRP A 181 2.80 -9.38 -13.89
C TRP A 181 4.05 -8.84 -14.59
N ASP A 182 4.24 -9.12 -15.89
CA ASP A 182 5.34 -8.59 -16.71
C ASP A 182 5.45 -7.06 -16.64
N PHE A 183 4.30 -6.39 -16.51
CA PHE A 183 4.20 -4.95 -16.35
C PHE A 183 4.86 -4.42 -15.06
N ALA A 184 4.96 -5.23 -14.01
CA ALA A 184 5.55 -4.87 -12.72
C ALA A 184 7.03 -5.27 -12.58
N LEU A 185 7.61 -5.91 -13.62
CA LEU A 185 9.01 -6.35 -13.65
C LEU A 185 9.96 -5.32 -14.28
N LYS A 186 9.43 -4.16 -14.68
CA LYS A 186 10.17 -3.10 -15.39
C LYS A 186 10.92 -2.18 -14.45
#